data_1d274fecbbcbc2233e628978770ec9ea
#
_entry.id   1d274fecbbcbc2233e628978770ec9ea
#
_cell.length_a   1.000
_cell.length_b   1.000
_cell.length_c   1.000
_cell.angle_alpha   90.00
_cell.angle_beta   90.00
_cell.angle_gamma   90.00
#
_symmetry.space_group_name_H-M   'P 1'
#
loop_
_entity.id
_entity.type
_entity.pdbx_description
1 polymer ?
#
loop_
_entity_poly.entity_id
_entity_poly.type
_entity_poly.pdbx_seq_one_letter_code
_entity_poly.pdbx_strand_id
1 'polypeptide(L)'
;MSAISLINSGVAWFVAAAVLAFLFSFQKALSGWIAGIGGAVGSLYTAAAGFTVLTGAVGVSGALSLVSYDVQISPLNAIWLITLGLCGLFVSLYNIDWHRHAQVKCNGLQINMLMAAAVCAVIASNLGMFVVMAEVMALCAVFLTSNSKEGKLWFALGRLGTLLLAIACWLLWQRYGTLDLRLLDMRMQQLPLGSDIWLLGVIGFGLLAGIIPLHGWVPQAHANASAPAAALFSTVVMKIGLLGILTLSLLGGNAPLWWGIALLVLGMITAFVGGLYALMEHNIQRLLAYHTLENIGIILLGLGAGVTGIALEQPTLIALGLVGGLYHLLNHSLFKSVLFLGAGSVWFRTGHRDIEKLGGIGKKMPVISIAMLVGLMAMAALPPLNGFAGEWVIYQSFFKLSNSGAFVARLLGPLLAVGLAITGALAVMCMAKVYGVTFLGAPRTKEAENATSAPLLMSVSVVALAICCVIGGVAAPWLLPMLSAAVPLPLEPANTTVSQPMITLLLIACPLLPFIIMAICKGDRLPSRSRGAAWVCGYDHEKSMVITAHGFAMPVKQAFAPVLKLRKWLNPVSLVPGWQCEGSALLFRRMALVELAVLVVIIVSRGA
;
A
#
# COMPACT_ATOMS: atom_id res chain seq x y z
N MET A 1 -13.55 22.87 14.10
CA MET A 1 -13.66 22.99 12.62
C MET A 1 -14.48 21.81 12.13
N SER A 2 -15.39 22.00 11.17
CA SER A 2 -16.12 20.87 10.56
C SER A 2 -15.17 20.03 9.70
N ALA A 3 -15.49 18.76 9.47
CA ALA A 3 -14.67 17.89 8.61
C ALA A 3 -14.52 18.46 7.19
N ILE A 4 -15.56 19.08 6.64
CA ILE A 4 -15.49 19.76 5.34
C ILE A 4 -14.51 20.95 5.36
N SER A 5 -14.52 21.77 6.41
CA SER A 5 -13.56 22.86 6.57
C SER A 5 -12.12 22.35 6.67
N LEU A 6 -11.88 21.24 7.39
CA LEU A 6 -10.56 20.60 7.46
C LEU A 6 -10.08 20.11 6.08
N ILE A 7 -10.96 19.45 5.32
CA ILE A 7 -10.62 19.00 3.95
C ILE A 7 -10.33 20.18 3.02
N ASN A 8 -11.16 21.24 3.05
CA ASN A 8 -10.90 22.43 2.26
C ASN A 8 -9.51 23.03 2.57
N SER A 9 -9.17 23.13 3.84
CA SER A 9 -7.83 23.57 4.25
C SER A 9 -6.74 22.61 3.78
N GLY A 10 -6.93 21.30 3.92
CA GLY A 10 -5.98 20.29 3.50
C GLY A 10 -5.66 20.35 2.00
N VAL A 11 -6.71 20.38 1.17
CA VAL A 11 -6.57 20.48 -0.30
C VAL A 11 -5.91 21.80 -0.69
N ALA A 12 -6.29 22.93 -0.05
CA ALA A 12 -5.68 24.22 -0.31
C ALA A 12 -4.17 24.21 0.00
N TRP A 13 -3.76 23.60 1.11
CA TRP A 13 -2.35 23.44 1.45
C TRP A 13 -1.58 22.59 0.43
N PHE A 14 -2.12 21.48 -0.02
CA PHE A 14 -1.50 20.65 -1.06
C PHE A 14 -1.32 21.43 -2.37
N VAL A 15 -2.37 22.12 -2.83
CA VAL A 15 -2.33 22.88 -4.10
C VAL A 15 -1.36 24.07 -3.98
N ALA A 16 -1.40 24.82 -2.88
CA ALA A 16 -0.47 25.92 -2.65
C ALA A 16 0.98 25.44 -2.60
N ALA A 17 1.24 24.34 -1.86
CA ALA A 17 2.57 23.75 -1.78
C ALA A 17 3.05 23.23 -3.14
N ALA A 18 2.18 22.63 -3.94
CA ALA A 18 2.51 22.16 -5.29
C ALA A 18 2.96 23.32 -6.20
N VAL A 19 2.15 24.38 -6.26
CA VAL A 19 2.41 25.55 -7.10
C VAL A 19 3.67 26.29 -6.63
N LEU A 20 3.78 26.58 -5.34
CA LEU A 20 4.94 27.29 -4.79
C LEU A 20 6.23 26.47 -4.94
N ALA A 21 6.20 25.16 -4.67
CA ALA A 21 7.37 24.30 -4.88
C ALA A 21 7.81 24.26 -6.35
N PHE A 22 6.88 24.35 -7.30
CA PHE A 22 7.20 24.45 -8.73
C PHE A 22 7.82 25.81 -9.07
N LEU A 23 7.23 26.90 -8.61
CA LEU A 23 7.74 28.26 -8.86
C LEU A 23 9.16 28.45 -8.29
N PHE A 24 9.44 27.85 -7.13
CA PHE A 24 10.77 27.90 -6.50
C PHE A 24 11.68 26.71 -6.85
N SER A 25 11.37 25.97 -7.91
CA SER A 25 12.14 24.78 -8.31
C SER A 25 13.61 25.07 -8.71
N PHE A 26 13.94 26.33 -9.01
CA PHE A 26 15.30 26.80 -9.24
C PHE A 26 16.17 26.75 -7.96
N GLN A 27 15.56 26.79 -6.76
CA GLN A 27 16.20 26.60 -5.45
C GLN A 27 15.74 25.29 -4.82
N LYS A 28 16.47 24.19 -5.07
CA LYS A 28 16.08 22.83 -4.66
C LYS A 28 15.74 22.71 -3.17
N ALA A 29 16.56 23.33 -2.30
CA ALA A 29 16.34 23.27 -0.85
C ALA A 29 15.02 23.96 -0.45
N LEU A 30 14.76 25.16 -0.95
CA LEU A 30 13.55 25.92 -0.68
C LEU A 30 12.32 25.19 -1.21
N SER A 31 12.38 24.72 -2.46
CA SER A 31 11.31 23.91 -3.07
C SER A 31 11.01 22.65 -2.22
N GLY A 32 12.04 21.98 -1.73
CA GLY A 32 11.89 20.81 -0.84
C GLY A 32 11.22 21.13 0.49
N TRP A 33 11.60 22.25 1.12
CA TRP A 33 10.96 22.71 2.36
C TRP A 33 9.49 23.09 2.14
N ILE A 34 9.19 23.86 1.10
CA ILE A 34 7.81 24.26 0.75
C ILE A 34 6.95 23.01 0.50
N ALA A 35 7.43 22.11 -0.35
CA ALA A 35 6.71 20.89 -0.67
C ALA A 35 6.48 20.00 0.57
N GLY A 36 7.51 19.85 1.41
CA GLY A 36 7.45 18.99 2.58
C GLY A 36 6.56 19.53 3.69
N ILE A 37 6.72 20.81 4.04
CA ILE A 37 5.88 21.44 5.09
C ILE A 37 4.43 21.51 4.63
N GLY A 38 4.18 22.01 3.40
CA GLY A 38 2.82 22.13 2.89
C GLY A 38 2.12 20.77 2.74
N GLY A 39 2.86 19.77 2.26
CA GLY A 39 2.37 18.39 2.20
C GLY A 39 2.08 17.79 3.57
N ALA A 40 2.93 18.05 4.57
CA ALA A 40 2.72 17.60 5.95
C ALA A 40 1.48 18.24 6.58
N VAL A 41 1.32 19.55 6.43
CA VAL A 41 0.16 20.29 6.94
C VAL A 41 -1.13 19.82 6.25
N GLY A 42 -1.12 19.71 4.91
CA GLY A 42 -2.27 19.18 4.15
C GLY A 42 -2.65 17.77 4.60
N SER A 43 -1.67 16.92 4.87
CA SER A 43 -1.88 15.56 5.35
C SER A 43 -2.45 15.51 6.78
N LEU A 44 -2.02 16.40 7.67
CA LEU A 44 -2.58 16.54 9.02
C LEU A 44 -4.06 16.95 8.99
N TYR A 45 -4.43 17.93 8.16
CA TYR A 45 -5.82 18.32 7.97
C TYR A 45 -6.67 17.18 7.40
N THR A 46 -6.12 16.42 6.44
CA THR A 46 -6.78 15.25 5.85
C THR A 46 -7.03 14.16 6.90
N ALA A 47 -6.01 13.80 7.70
CA ALA A 47 -6.15 12.83 8.78
C ALA A 47 -7.16 13.30 9.84
N ALA A 48 -7.08 14.56 10.26
CA ALA A 48 -8.01 15.14 11.24
C ALA A 48 -9.46 15.10 10.76
N ALA A 49 -9.72 15.40 9.48
CA ALA A 49 -11.04 15.27 8.90
C ALA A 49 -11.56 13.83 8.93
N GLY A 50 -10.70 12.87 8.56
CA GLY A 50 -11.03 11.44 8.64
C GLY A 50 -11.36 11.01 10.08
N PHE A 51 -10.54 11.38 11.06
CA PHE A 51 -10.79 11.08 12.48
C PHE A 51 -12.10 11.69 12.98
N THR A 52 -12.41 12.92 12.60
CA THR A 52 -13.66 13.60 12.99
C THR A 52 -14.88 12.85 12.50
N VAL A 53 -14.86 12.38 11.24
CA VAL A 53 -15.99 11.62 10.66
C VAL A 53 -16.06 10.21 11.23
N LEU A 54 -14.93 9.53 11.38
CA LEU A 54 -14.88 8.16 11.89
C LEU A 54 -15.36 8.07 13.35
N THR A 55 -14.92 9.00 14.21
CA THR A 55 -15.33 9.03 15.62
C THR A 55 -16.77 9.49 15.80
N GLY A 56 -17.28 10.36 14.92
CA GLY A 56 -18.68 10.77 14.91
C GLY A 56 -19.63 9.72 14.34
N ALA A 57 -19.10 8.74 13.61
CA ALA A 57 -19.84 7.69 12.89
C ALA A 57 -20.98 8.22 11.99
N VAL A 58 -20.89 9.47 11.56
CA VAL A 58 -21.89 10.15 10.73
C VAL A 58 -21.22 10.75 9.49
N GLY A 59 -21.78 10.41 8.33
CA GLY A 59 -21.34 10.99 7.07
C GLY A 59 -21.66 12.49 6.99
N VAL A 60 -20.78 13.25 6.35
CA VAL A 60 -20.95 14.69 6.13
C VAL A 60 -20.88 15.00 4.63
N SER A 61 -21.67 15.97 4.21
CA SER A 61 -21.70 16.47 2.83
C SER A 61 -21.44 17.98 2.80
N GLY A 62 -20.88 18.46 1.71
CA GLY A 62 -20.59 19.88 1.52
C GLY A 62 -20.00 20.13 0.15
N ALA A 63 -19.36 21.29 -0.03
CA ALA A 63 -18.68 21.66 -1.26
C ALA A 63 -17.20 21.92 -1.03
N LEU A 64 -16.39 21.58 -2.01
CA LEU A 64 -14.99 21.94 -2.05
C LEU A 64 -14.86 23.36 -2.60
N SER A 65 -14.42 24.29 -1.74
CA SER A 65 -14.41 25.74 -2.07
C SER A 65 -13.48 26.10 -3.23
N LEU A 66 -12.41 25.34 -3.43
CA LEU A 66 -11.40 25.61 -4.46
C LEU A 66 -11.93 25.37 -5.88
N VAL A 67 -12.81 24.40 -6.06
CA VAL A 67 -13.33 23.95 -7.38
C VAL A 67 -14.85 23.82 -7.41
N SER A 68 -15.54 24.27 -6.37
CA SER A 68 -17.02 24.37 -6.27
C SER A 68 -17.77 23.10 -6.67
N TYR A 69 -17.24 21.90 -6.32
CA TYR A 69 -17.98 20.66 -6.54
C TYR A 69 -18.41 19.99 -5.23
N ASP A 70 -19.48 19.23 -5.31
CA ASP A 70 -20.07 18.55 -4.16
C ASP A 70 -19.20 17.38 -3.70
N VAL A 71 -18.99 17.33 -2.40
CA VAL A 71 -18.20 16.30 -1.73
C VAL A 71 -18.99 15.59 -0.64
N GLN A 72 -18.68 14.33 -0.44
CA GLN A 72 -19.26 13.52 0.61
C GLN A 72 -18.17 12.70 1.31
N ILE A 73 -18.16 12.75 2.63
CA ILE A 73 -17.27 11.94 3.45
C ILE A 73 -18.14 10.99 4.26
N SER A 74 -18.15 9.73 3.87
CA SER A 74 -18.76 8.66 4.68
C SER A 74 -17.76 8.18 5.75
N PRO A 75 -18.23 7.53 6.83
CA PRO A 75 -17.32 6.88 7.78
C PRO A 75 -16.38 5.86 7.11
N LEU A 76 -16.85 5.18 6.05
CA LEU A 76 -16.01 4.29 5.26
C LEU A 76 -14.87 5.05 4.56
N ASN A 77 -15.17 6.15 3.88
CA ASN A 77 -14.17 7.00 3.21
C ASN A 77 -13.19 7.62 4.21
N ALA A 78 -13.63 7.87 5.46
CA ALA A 78 -12.78 8.40 6.52
C ALA A 78 -11.57 7.49 6.81
N ILE A 79 -11.69 6.18 6.65
CA ILE A 79 -10.57 5.24 6.79
C ILE A 79 -9.48 5.53 5.77
N TRP A 80 -9.86 5.80 4.51
CA TRP A 80 -8.90 6.23 3.47
C TRP A 80 -8.28 7.57 3.79
N LEU A 81 -9.06 8.55 4.25
CA LEU A 81 -8.52 9.87 4.63
C LEU A 81 -7.49 9.77 5.76
N ILE A 82 -7.74 8.96 6.78
CA ILE A 82 -6.78 8.69 7.85
C ILE A 82 -5.53 8.04 7.29
N THR A 83 -5.69 7.02 6.44
CA THR A 83 -4.57 6.30 5.82
C THR A 83 -3.70 7.22 4.96
N LEU A 84 -4.33 8.01 4.07
CA LEU A 84 -3.66 8.98 3.22
C LEU A 84 -2.96 10.06 4.05
N GLY A 85 -3.64 10.59 5.06
CA GLY A 85 -3.11 11.64 5.91
C GLY A 85 -1.92 11.18 6.76
N LEU A 86 -1.98 10.00 7.38
CA LEU A 86 -0.86 9.48 8.17
C LEU A 86 0.36 9.17 7.30
N CYS A 87 0.16 8.47 6.18
CA CYS A 87 1.26 8.15 5.27
C CYS A 87 1.82 9.42 4.61
N GLY A 88 0.95 10.30 4.13
CA GLY A 88 1.34 11.55 3.47
C GLY A 88 2.13 12.49 4.38
N LEU A 89 1.78 12.57 5.67
CA LEU A 89 2.51 13.35 6.68
C LEU A 89 3.99 12.94 6.74
N PHE A 90 4.25 11.67 6.99
CA PHE A 90 5.62 11.19 7.18
C PHE A 90 6.41 11.11 5.88
N VAL A 91 5.74 10.81 4.74
CA VAL A 91 6.38 10.89 3.42
C VAL A 91 6.77 12.32 3.08
N SER A 92 5.94 13.31 3.41
CA SER A 92 6.24 14.73 3.17
C SER A 92 7.41 15.23 4.02
N LEU A 93 7.45 14.88 5.30
CA LEU A 93 8.58 15.20 6.18
C LEU A 93 9.88 14.53 5.70
N TYR A 94 9.82 13.25 5.33
CA TYR A 94 10.94 12.53 4.76
C TYR A 94 11.48 13.19 3.49
N ASN A 95 10.58 13.68 2.63
CA ASN A 95 10.91 14.28 1.34
C ASN A 95 11.73 15.59 1.48
N ILE A 96 11.65 16.29 2.61
CA ILE A 96 12.48 17.47 2.88
C ILE A 96 13.97 17.12 2.81
N ASP A 97 14.38 16.11 3.57
CA ASP A 97 15.78 15.68 3.58
C ASP A 97 16.19 14.93 2.30
N TRP A 98 15.22 14.27 1.63
CA TRP A 98 15.46 13.61 0.36
C TRP A 98 15.95 14.56 -0.73
N HIS A 99 15.46 15.81 -0.76
CA HIS A 99 15.88 16.83 -1.75
C HIS A 99 17.35 17.28 -1.60
N ARG A 100 17.99 16.94 -0.51
CA ARG A 100 19.44 17.20 -0.35
C ARG A 100 20.32 16.27 -1.17
N HIS A 101 19.75 15.21 -1.75
CA HIS A 101 20.50 14.32 -2.63
C HIS A 101 20.77 14.98 -3.99
N ALA A 102 22.05 15.01 -4.43
CA ALA A 102 22.45 15.75 -5.63
C ALA A 102 21.78 15.29 -6.93
N GLN A 103 21.38 14.01 -7.00
CA GLN A 103 20.79 13.39 -8.21
C GLN A 103 19.26 13.49 -8.25
N VAL A 104 18.60 13.99 -7.20
CA VAL A 104 17.14 14.05 -7.13
C VAL A 104 16.63 15.32 -7.81
N LYS A 105 15.64 15.14 -8.70
CA LYS A 105 14.88 16.26 -9.29
C LYS A 105 13.81 16.75 -8.31
N CYS A 106 13.44 18.04 -8.41
CA CYS A 106 12.32 18.57 -7.65
C CYS A 106 11.04 17.84 -8.04
N ASN A 107 10.35 17.26 -7.07
CA ASN A 107 9.14 16.47 -7.22
C ASN A 107 7.95 17.06 -6.43
N GLY A 108 8.11 18.26 -5.86
CA GLY A 108 7.15 18.87 -4.96
C GLY A 108 5.79 19.12 -5.59
N LEU A 109 5.76 19.54 -6.88
CA LEU A 109 4.53 19.69 -7.65
C LEU A 109 3.77 18.37 -7.73
N GLN A 110 4.45 17.32 -8.24
CA GLN A 110 3.81 16.05 -8.52
C GLN A 110 3.33 15.33 -7.25
N ILE A 111 4.14 15.34 -6.19
CA ILE A 111 3.77 14.70 -4.91
C ILE A 111 2.56 15.38 -4.28
N ASN A 112 2.55 16.70 -4.19
CA ASN A 112 1.44 17.42 -3.56
C ASN A 112 0.16 17.40 -4.42
N MET A 113 0.27 17.47 -5.75
CA MET A 113 -0.89 17.30 -6.64
C MET A 113 -1.44 15.87 -6.60
N LEU A 114 -0.57 14.85 -6.50
CA LEU A 114 -0.98 13.47 -6.30
C LEU A 114 -1.81 13.33 -5.02
N MET A 115 -1.34 13.91 -3.91
CA MET A 115 -2.05 13.87 -2.63
C MET A 115 -3.38 14.63 -2.69
N ALA A 116 -3.41 15.83 -3.28
CA ALA A 116 -4.65 16.60 -3.47
C ALA A 116 -5.67 15.81 -4.28
N ALA A 117 -5.27 15.25 -5.43
CA ALA A 117 -6.14 14.47 -6.30
C ALA A 117 -6.64 13.18 -5.63
N ALA A 118 -5.79 12.49 -4.86
CA ALA A 118 -6.17 11.31 -4.09
C ALA A 118 -7.24 11.64 -3.03
N VAL A 119 -7.06 12.73 -2.28
CA VAL A 119 -8.06 13.20 -1.31
C VAL A 119 -9.37 13.55 -2.02
N CYS A 120 -9.31 14.30 -3.13
CA CYS A 120 -10.49 14.65 -3.91
C CYS A 120 -11.21 13.42 -4.48
N ALA A 121 -10.48 12.37 -4.88
CA ALA A 121 -11.09 11.12 -5.31
C ALA A 121 -11.85 10.44 -4.16
N VAL A 122 -11.26 10.36 -2.96
CA VAL A 122 -11.89 9.74 -1.79
C VAL A 122 -13.19 10.42 -1.39
N ILE A 123 -13.26 11.76 -1.48
CA ILE A 123 -14.41 12.55 -1.03
C ILE A 123 -15.42 12.84 -2.14
N ALA A 124 -15.20 12.38 -3.35
CA ALA A 124 -16.11 12.62 -4.48
C ALA A 124 -17.51 12.05 -4.21
N SER A 125 -18.55 12.87 -4.33
CA SER A 125 -19.94 12.44 -4.23
C SER A 125 -20.44 11.77 -5.52
N ASN A 126 -19.71 11.93 -6.62
CA ASN A 126 -20.05 11.49 -7.96
C ASN A 126 -18.97 10.55 -8.50
N LEU A 127 -19.38 9.39 -9.04
CA LEU A 127 -18.44 8.38 -9.56
C LEU A 127 -17.61 8.90 -10.75
N GLY A 128 -18.17 9.75 -11.60
CA GLY A 128 -17.43 10.36 -12.71
C GLY A 128 -16.30 11.25 -12.20
N MET A 129 -16.57 12.09 -11.18
CA MET A 129 -15.55 12.92 -10.55
C MET A 129 -14.51 12.09 -9.80
N PHE A 130 -14.93 11.00 -9.16
CA PHE A 130 -14.00 10.03 -8.56
C PHE A 130 -12.99 9.51 -9.60
N VAL A 131 -13.46 9.09 -10.77
CA VAL A 131 -12.60 8.60 -11.87
C VAL A 131 -11.68 9.70 -12.39
N VAL A 132 -12.18 10.93 -12.58
CA VAL A 132 -11.38 12.08 -13.04
C VAL A 132 -10.27 12.40 -12.05
N MET A 133 -10.57 12.45 -10.76
CA MET A 133 -9.56 12.75 -9.74
C MET A 133 -8.56 11.61 -9.56
N ALA A 134 -9.00 10.36 -9.65
CA ALA A 134 -8.11 9.19 -9.68
C ALA A 134 -7.17 9.24 -10.89
N GLU A 135 -7.65 9.76 -12.02
CA GLU A 135 -6.84 9.94 -13.22
C GLU A 135 -5.78 11.03 -13.07
N VAL A 136 -6.14 12.19 -12.52
CA VAL A 136 -5.16 13.25 -12.18
C VAL A 136 -4.09 12.71 -11.24
N MET A 137 -4.47 11.97 -10.23
CA MET A 137 -3.54 11.30 -9.31
C MET A 137 -2.61 10.33 -10.06
N ALA A 138 -3.16 9.47 -10.93
CA ALA A 138 -2.38 8.49 -11.69
C ALA A 138 -1.41 9.17 -12.67
N LEU A 139 -1.79 10.26 -13.32
CA LEU A 139 -0.90 11.04 -14.18
C LEU A 139 0.25 11.68 -13.40
N CYS A 140 -0.02 12.26 -12.23
CA CYS A 140 1.03 12.77 -11.35
C CYS A 140 2.01 11.67 -10.96
N ALA A 141 1.52 10.48 -10.68
CA ALA A 141 2.34 9.31 -10.36
C ALA A 141 3.18 8.85 -11.57
N VAL A 142 2.62 8.85 -12.79
CA VAL A 142 3.37 8.57 -14.02
C VAL A 142 4.51 9.55 -14.20
N PHE A 143 4.31 10.84 -13.94
CA PHE A 143 5.39 11.85 -14.03
C PHE A 143 6.51 11.64 -13.01
N LEU A 144 6.22 11.05 -11.86
CA LEU A 144 7.24 10.67 -10.88
C LEU A 144 8.13 9.51 -11.36
N THR A 145 7.70 8.74 -12.37
CA THR A 145 8.45 7.64 -12.98
C THR A 145 8.91 7.93 -14.41
N SER A 146 8.51 9.03 -15.02
CA SER A 146 8.56 9.31 -16.46
C SER A 146 9.96 9.50 -17.06
N ASN A 147 11.01 9.54 -16.25
CA ASN A 147 12.38 9.58 -16.77
C ASN A 147 12.91 8.20 -17.18
N SER A 148 12.11 7.18 -17.05
CA SER A 148 12.43 5.79 -17.34
C SER A 148 11.50 5.23 -18.42
N LYS A 149 11.99 4.23 -19.15
CA LYS A 149 11.19 3.48 -20.13
C LYS A 149 9.95 2.84 -19.51
N GLU A 150 9.91 2.69 -18.21
CA GLU A 150 8.88 2.04 -17.42
C GLU A 150 7.65 2.93 -17.18
N GLY A 151 7.82 4.25 -17.16
CA GLY A 151 6.69 5.19 -17.04
C GLY A 151 5.68 5.05 -18.17
N LYS A 152 6.12 4.69 -19.38
CA LYS A 152 5.22 4.47 -20.52
C LYS A 152 4.31 3.27 -20.35
N LEU A 153 4.78 2.18 -19.72
CA LEU A 153 3.95 1.01 -19.45
C LEU A 153 2.82 1.35 -18.48
N TRP A 154 3.13 2.10 -17.43
CA TRP A 154 2.13 2.57 -16.51
C TRP A 154 1.12 3.49 -17.20
N PHE A 155 1.59 4.45 -18.01
CA PHE A 155 0.70 5.32 -18.76
C PHE A 155 -0.25 4.51 -19.67
N ALA A 156 0.28 3.56 -20.45
CA ALA A 156 -0.53 2.77 -21.37
C ALA A 156 -1.59 1.92 -20.65
N LEU A 157 -1.21 1.21 -19.58
CA LEU A 157 -2.14 0.41 -18.79
C LEU A 157 -3.15 1.29 -18.03
N GLY A 158 -2.72 2.45 -17.54
CA GLY A 158 -3.60 3.44 -16.92
C GLY A 158 -4.67 3.94 -17.91
N ARG A 159 -4.30 4.25 -19.16
CA ARG A 159 -5.28 4.67 -20.20
C ARG A 159 -6.31 3.59 -20.49
N LEU A 160 -5.87 2.34 -20.55
CA LEU A 160 -6.81 1.22 -20.70
C LEU A 160 -7.80 1.17 -19.52
N GLY A 161 -7.28 1.32 -18.29
CA GLY A 161 -8.13 1.36 -17.08
C GLY A 161 -9.13 2.50 -17.11
N THR A 162 -8.68 3.71 -17.43
CA THR A 162 -9.55 4.91 -17.51
C THR A 162 -10.61 4.77 -18.60
N LEU A 163 -10.27 4.18 -19.75
CA LEU A 163 -11.24 3.92 -20.82
C LEU A 163 -12.32 2.95 -20.35
N LEU A 164 -11.97 1.86 -19.68
CA LEU A 164 -12.93 0.90 -19.13
C LEU A 164 -13.84 1.54 -18.07
N LEU A 165 -13.29 2.40 -17.21
CA LEU A 165 -14.05 3.13 -16.21
C LEU A 165 -14.97 4.18 -16.86
N ALA A 166 -14.53 4.85 -17.91
CA ALA A 166 -15.38 5.78 -18.67
C ALA A 166 -16.57 5.05 -19.32
N ILE A 167 -16.34 3.87 -19.90
CA ILE A 167 -17.41 3.02 -20.42
C ILE A 167 -18.36 2.60 -19.31
N ALA A 168 -17.85 2.16 -18.16
CA ALA A 168 -18.68 1.82 -17.00
C ALA A 168 -19.54 2.99 -16.54
N CYS A 169 -18.97 4.21 -16.42
CA CYS A 169 -19.70 5.42 -16.07
C CYS A 169 -20.78 5.75 -17.12
N TRP A 170 -20.48 5.60 -18.40
CA TRP A 170 -21.46 5.81 -19.47
C TRP A 170 -22.63 4.83 -19.38
N LEU A 171 -22.37 3.54 -19.15
CA LEU A 171 -23.40 2.50 -18.97
C LEU A 171 -24.25 2.77 -17.72
N LEU A 172 -23.61 3.20 -16.61
CA LEU A 172 -24.31 3.62 -15.39
C LEU A 172 -25.26 4.79 -15.67
N TRP A 173 -24.77 5.81 -16.39
CA TRP A 173 -25.58 6.94 -16.78
C TRP A 173 -26.78 6.51 -17.64
N GLN A 174 -26.58 5.65 -18.63
CA GLN A 174 -27.64 5.13 -19.48
C GLN A 174 -28.69 4.34 -18.69
N ARG A 175 -28.25 3.53 -17.72
CA ARG A 175 -29.13 2.63 -16.97
C ARG A 175 -29.85 3.32 -15.80
N TYR A 176 -29.16 4.22 -15.11
CA TYR A 176 -29.67 4.83 -13.88
C TYR A 176 -29.89 6.35 -14.00
N GLY A 177 -29.47 6.99 -15.08
CA GLY A 177 -29.65 8.44 -15.31
C GLY A 177 -28.87 9.33 -14.34
N THR A 178 -27.92 8.81 -13.61
CA THR A 178 -27.11 9.54 -12.64
C THR A 178 -25.76 8.86 -12.41
N LEU A 179 -24.76 9.62 -11.94
CA LEU A 179 -23.50 9.14 -11.41
C LEU A 179 -23.30 9.55 -9.93
N ASP A 180 -24.26 10.25 -9.33
CA ASP A 180 -24.25 10.56 -7.91
C ASP A 180 -24.36 9.27 -7.09
N LEU A 181 -23.40 9.05 -6.17
CA LEU A 181 -23.27 7.77 -5.45
C LEU A 181 -24.48 7.47 -4.55
N ARG A 182 -25.10 8.48 -3.95
CA ARG A 182 -26.29 8.28 -3.11
C ARG A 182 -27.52 7.94 -3.94
N LEU A 183 -27.70 8.62 -5.06
CA LEU A 183 -28.80 8.33 -5.97
C LEU A 183 -28.62 6.97 -6.65
N LEU A 184 -27.38 6.61 -7.00
CA LEU A 184 -27.05 5.26 -7.51
C LEU A 184 -27.41 4.20 -6.48
N ASP A 185 -27.00 4.36 -5.23
CA ASP A 185 -27.28 3.40 -4.15
C ASP A 185 -28.79 3.18 -4.00
N MET A 186 -29.59 4.24 -3.93
CA MET A 186 -31.04 4.15 -3.83
C MET A 186 -31.69 3.47 -5.06
N ARG A 187 -31.22 3.79 -6.26
CA ARG A 187 -31.78 3.20 -7.50
C ARG A 187 -31.38 1.75 -7.66
N MET A 188 -30.17 1.36 -7.22
CA MET A 188 -29.69 -0.01 -7.29
C MET A 188 -30.32 -0.95 -6.26
N GLN A 189 -30.96 -0.42 -5.22
CA GLN A 189 -31.81 -1.24 -4.33
C GLN A 189 -33.05 -1.76 -5.08
N GLN A 190 -33.56 -1.02 -6.06
CA GLN A 190 -34.70 -1.43 -6.88
C GLN A 190 -34.29 -2.15 -8.16
N LEU A 191 -33.22 -1.68 -8.80
CA LEU A 191 -32.65 -2.27 -10.02
C LEU A 191 -31.16 -2.58 -9.76
N PRO A 192 -30.81 -3.83 -9.41
CA PRO A 192 -29.46 -4.21 -9.07
C PRO A 192 -28.41 -3.87 -10.14
N LEU A 193 -27.18 -3.59 -9.71
CA LEU A 193 -26.05 -3.30 -10.61
C LEU A 193 -25.81 -4.49 -11.56
N GLY A 194 -25.66 -4.19 -12.85
CA GLY A 194 -25.32 -5.18 -13.86
C GLY A 194 -23.91 -5.74 -13.66
N SER A 195 -23.77 -7.05 -13.79
CA SER A 195 -22.47 -7.72 -13.65
C SER A 195 -21.46 -7.32 -14.72
N ASP A 196 -21.91 -6.87 -15.87
CA ASP A 196 -21.12 -6.30 -16.96
C ASP A 196 -20.44 -5.00 -16.52
N ILE A 197 -21.18 -4.09 -15.90
CA ILE A 197 -20.68 -2.82 -15.39
C ILE A 197 -19.74 -3.06 -14.21
N TRP A 198 -20.10 -3.96 -13.29
CA TRP A 198 -19.23 -4.35 -12.18
C TRP A 198 -17.89 -4.90 -12.68
N LEU A 199 -17.90 -5.79 -13.67
CA LEU A 199 -16.69 -6.39 -14.24
C LEU A 199 -15.80 -5.32 -14.90
N LEU A 200 -16.37 -4.40 -15.67
CA LEU A 200 -15.62 -3.26 -16.24
C LEU A 200 -14.96 -2.41 -15.13
N GLY A 201 -15.70 -2.15 -14.07
CA GLY A 201 -15.19 -1.42 -12.91
C GLY A 201 -14.06 -2.16 -12.19
N VAL A 202 -14.22 -3.47 -11.94
CA VAL A 202 -13.19 -4.29 -11.30
C VAL A 202 -11.92 -4.38 -12.16
N ILE A 203 -12.03 -4.48 -13.48
CA ILE A 203 -10.87 -4.47 -14.37
C ILE A 203 -10.22 -3.08 -14.38
N GLY A 204 -11.00 -2.00 -14.51
CA GLY A 204 -10.47 -0.63 -14.56
C GLY A 204 -9.79 -0.21 -13.25
N PHE A 205 -10.46 -0.39 -12.11
CA PHE A 205 -9.87 -0.13 -10.81
C PHE A 205 -8.81 -1.16 -10.42
N GLY A 206 -8.91 -2.39 -10.91
CA GLY A 206 -7.91 -3.44 -10.75
C GLY A 206 -6.59 -3.10 -11.43
N LEU A 207 -6.62 -2.45 -12.59
CA LEU A 207 -5.44 -1.88 -13.24
C LEU A 207 -4.78 -0.82 -12.36
N LEU A 208 -5.55 0.04 -11.71
CA LEU A 208 -5.03 1.04 -10.77
C LEU A 208 -4.51 0.41 -9.48
N ALA A 209 -5.18 -0.59 -8.94
CA ALA A 209 -4.77 -1.33 -7.74
C ALA A 209 -3.62 -2.32 -8.00
N GLY A 210 -3.35 -2.66 -9.25
CA GLY A 210 -2.30 -3.61 -9.63
C GLY A 210 -2.66 -5.07 -9.34
N ILE A 211 -3.93 -5.46 -9.46
CA ILE A 211 -4.36 -6.84 -9.25
C ILE A 211 -3.82 -7.73 -10.37
N ILE A 212 -3.34 -8.93 -10.07
CA ILE A 212 -2.86 -9.88 -11.07
C ILE A 212 -4.07 -10.44 -11.85
N PRO A 213 -4.01 -10.42 -13.22
CA PRO A 213 -2.84 -10.26 -14.09
C PRO A 213 -2.52 -8.80 -14.52
N LEU A 214 -3.22 -7.81 -14.00
CA LEU A 214 -3.16 -6.40 -14.45
C LEU A 214 -1.99 -5.60 -13.83
N HIS A 215 -1.07 -6.25 -13.14
CA HIS A 215 -0.04 -5.68 -12.26
C HIS A 215 1.25 -5.23 -12.96
N GLY A 216 1.40 -5.42 -14.27
CA GLY A 216 2.70 -5.32 -14.97
C GLY A 216 3.47 -4.01 -14.76
N TRP A 217 2.77 -2.91 -14.48
CA TRP A 217 3.37 -1.60 -14.23
C TRP A 217 3.96 -1.47 -12.81
N VAL A 218 3.41 -2.18 -11.81
CA VAL A 218 3.71 -1.96 -10.38
C VAL A 218 5.18 -2.18 -10.04
N PRO A 219 5.81 -3.32 -10.35
CA PRO A 219 7.21 -3.54 -10.00
C PRO A 219 8.15 -2.58 -10.70
N GLN A 220 7.82 -2.21 -11.94
CA GLN A 220 8.62 -1.31 -12.75
C GLN A 220 8.54 0.14 -12.25
N ALA A 221 7.34 0.63 -11.98
CA ALA A 221 7.12 1.97 -11.47
C ALA A 221 7.84 2.21 -10.13
N HIS A 222 7.65 1.29 -9.18
CA HIS A 222 8.27 1.42 -7.86
C HIS A 222 9.80 1.32 -7.91
N ALA A 223 10.36 0.42 -8.73
CA ALA A 223 11.80 0.25 -8.83
C ALA A 223 12.51 1.47 -9.42
N ASN A 224 11.81 2.30 -10.21
CA ASN A 224 12.38 3.44 -10.92
C ASN A 224 11.96 4.81 -10.34
N ALA A 225 11.11 4.81 -9.31
CA ALA A 225 10.72 6.02 -8.60
C ALA A 225 11.70 6.36 -7.46
N SER A 226 11.60 7.60 -6.96
CA SER A 226 12.21 7.98 -5.68
C SER A 226 11.52 7.23 -4.52
N ALA A 227 12.21 7.07 -3.39
CA ALA A 227 11.64 6.38 -2.24
C ALA A 227 10.33 7.02 -1.72
N PRO A 228 10.23 8.36 -1.58
CA PRO A 228 8.96 9.00 -1.22
C PRO A 228 7.84 8.71 -2.22
N ALA A 229 8.13 8.76 -3.53
CA ALA A 229 7.15 8.47 -4.56
C ALA A 229 6.71 6.99 -4.54
N ALA A 230 7.65 6.05 -4.42
CA ALA A 230 7.34 4.62 -4.32
C ALA A 230 6.48 4.30 -3.10
N ALA A 231 6.73 4.95 -1.96
CA ALA A 231 5.89 4.84 -0.78
C ALA A 231 4.44 5.26 -1.08
N LEU A 232 4.22 6.43 -1.72
CA LEU A 232 2.89 6.92 -2.08
C LEU A 232 2.20 6.03 -3.13
N PHE A 233 2.92 5.44 -4.08
CA PHE A 233 2.31 4.51 -5.04
C PHE A 233 1.69 3.31 -4.33
N SER A 234 2.42 2.73 -3.38
CA SER A 234 1.95 1.59 -2.59
C SER A 234 0.83 1.95 -1.61
N THR A 235 0.91 3.11 -0.95
CA THR A 235 0.06 3.44 0.21
C THR A 235 -1.11 4.35 -0.14
N VAL A 236 -1.05 5.06 -1.26
CA VAL A 236 -2.10 6.00 -1.71
C VAL A 236 -2.69 5.53 -3.04
N VAL A 237 -1.91 5.51 -4.11
CA VAL A 237 -2.42 5.28 -5.47
C VAL A 237 -3.17 3.96 -5.60
N MET A 238 -2.56 2.86 -5.20
CA MET A 238 -3.19 1.54 -5.30
C MET A 238 -4.42 1.39 -4.39
N LYS A 239 -4.49 2.15 -3.29
CA LYS A 239 -5.65 2.15 -2.38
C LYS A 239 -6.89 2.81 -2.97
N ILE A 240 -6.71 3.78 -3.86
CA ILE A 240 -7.84 4.39 -4.60
C ILE A 240 -8.49 3.37 -5.54
N GLY A 241 -7.69 2.49 -6.16
CA GLY A 241 -8.23 1.38 -6.94
C GLY A 241 -9.08 0.42 -6.10
N LEU A 242 -8.63 0.08 -4.88
CA LEU A 242 -9.41 -0.74 -3.95
C LEU A 242 -10.69 -0.05 -3.49
N LEU A 243 -10.65 1.26 -3.26
CA LEU A 243 -11.85 2.04 -2.92
C LEU A 243 -12.90 1.95 -4.04
N GLY A 244 -12.47 2.07 -5.31
CA GLY A 244 -13.37 1.95 -6.45
C GLY A 244 -14.03 0.57 -6.56
N ILE A 245 -13.26 -0.51 -6.39
CA ILE A 245 -13.79 -1.88 -6.38
C ILE A 245 -14.80 -2.06 -5.24
N LEU A 246 -14.45 -1.61 -4.03
CA LEU A 246 -15.32 -1.73 -2.88
C LEU A 246 -16.61 -0.92 -3.06
N THR A 247 -16.51 0.34 -3.52
CA THR A 247 -17.66 1.19 -3.77
C THR A 247 -18.66 0.52 -4.72
N LEU A 248 -18.18 0.02 -5.88
CA LEU A 248 -19.06 -0.66 -6.84
C LEU A 248 -19.65 -1.97 -6.28
N SER A 249 -18.93 -2.67 -5.42
CA SER A 249 -19.39 -3.94 -4.86
C SER A 249 -20.40 -3.76 -3.71
N LEU A 250 -20.43 -2.58 -3.06
CA LEU A 250 -21.34 -2.29 -1.96
C LEU A 250 -22.63 -1.56 -2.41
N LEU A 251 -22.61 -0.88 -3.56
CA LEU A 251 -23.76 -0.12 -4.06
C LEU A 251 -25.00 -1.01 -4.19
N GLY A 252 -26.12 -0.53 -3.63
CA GLY A 252 -27.42 -1.22 -3.62
C GLY A 252 -27.52 -2.40 -2.67
N GLY A 253 -26.43 -2.85 -2.05
CA GLY A 253 -26.43 -3.94 -1.06
C GLY A 253 -26.79 -5.35 -1.61
N ASN A 254 -26.84 -5.53 -2.93
CA ASN A 254 -27.35 -6.73 -3.60
C ASN A 254 -26.25 -7.44 -4.44
N ALA A 255 -25.05 -7.60 -3.91
CA ALA A 255 -23.94 -8.25 -4.61
C ALA A 255 -24.24 -9.73 -4.85
N PRO A 256 -24.13 -10.24 -6.10
CA PRO A 256 -24.25 -11.67 -6.37
C PRO A 256 -23.09 -12.46 -5.77
N LEU A 257 -23.33 -13.72 -5.42
CA LEU A 257 -22.31 -14.59 -4.79
C LEU A 257 -21.01 -14.66 -5.60
N TRP A 258 -21.09 -14.73 -6.92
CA TRP A 258 -19.92 -14.89 -7.77
C TRP A 258 -18.97 -13.67 -7.75
N TRP A 259 -19.46 -12.45 -7.41
CA TRP A 259 -18.59 -11.28 -7.24
C TRP A 259 -17.61 -11.49 -6.08
N GLY A 260 -18.13 -11.91 -4.92
CA GLY A 260 -17.30 -12.23 -3.76
C GLY A 260 -16.32 -13.36 -4.05
N ILE A 261 -16.78 -14.42 -4.70
CA ILE A 261 -15.93 -15.56 -5.11
C ILE A 261 -14.82 -15.10 -6.08
N ALA A 262 -15.15 -14.27 -7.08
CA ALA A 262 -14.17 -13.73 -8.01
C ALA A 262 -13.10 -12.89 -7.30
N LEU A 263 -13.50 -12.00 -6.35
CA LEU A 263 -12.58 -11.21 -5.56
C LEU A 263 -11.68 -12.08 -4.67
N LEU A 264 -12.22 -13.15 -4.07
CA LEU A 264 -11.45 -14.12 -3.28
C LEU A 264 -10.40 -14.84 -4.13
N VAL A 265 -10.76 -15.31 -5.29
CA VAL A 265 -9.84 -16.03 -6.22
C VAL A 265 -8.77 -15.07 -6.73
N LEU A 266 -9.14 -13.89 -7.22
CA LEU A 266 -8.19 -12.87 -7.67
C LEU A 266 -7.27 -12.41 -6.53
N GLY A 267 -7.81 -12.24 -5.32
CA GLY A 267 -7.05 -11.90 -4.13
C GLY A 267 -5.99 -12.95 -3.81
N MET A 268 -6.36 -14.23 -3.80
CA MET A 268 -5.43 -15.33 -3.51
C MET A 268 -4.33 -15.44 -4.58
N ILE A 269 -4.68 -15.37 -5.86
CA ILE A 269 -3.68 -15.40 -6.95
C ILE A 269 -2.72 -14.21 -6.80
N THR A 270 -3.25 -13.01 -6.53
CA THR A 270 -2.45 -11.79 -6.37
C THR A 270 -1.51 -11.90 -5.16
N ALA A 271 -2.01 -12.39 -4.03
CA ALA A 271 -1.22 -12.57 -2.82
C ALA A 271 -0.09 -13.59 -3.01
N PHE A 272 -0.42 -14.78 -3.49
CA PHE A 272 0.56 -15.85 -3.67
C PHE A 272 1.64 -15.50 -4.70
N VAL A 273 1.24 -15.02 -5.88
CA VAL A 273 2.19 -14.67 -6.95
C VAL A 273 3.04 -13.47 -6.55
N GLY A 274 2.46 -12.48 -5.86
CA GLY A 274 3.21 -11.34 -5.30
C GLY A 274 4.32 -11.79 -4.35
N GLY A 275 4.00 -12.62 -3.37
CA GLY A 275 4.98 -13.17 -2.41
C GLY A 275 6.06 -14.01 -3.07
N LEU A 276 5.67 -14.85 -4.04
CA LEU A 276 6.59 -15.70 -4.78
C LEU A 276 7.62 -14.87 -5.57
N TYR A 277 7.16 -13.85 -6.31
CA TYR A 277 8.07 -12.99 -7.07
C TYR A 277 8.95 -12.11 -6.17
N ALA A 278 8.42 -11.63 -5.04
CA ALA A 278 9.20 -10.87 -4.07
C ALA A 278 10.41 -11.66 -3.56
N LEU A 279 10.23 -12.94 -3.28
CA LEU A 279 11.32 -13.80 -2.80
C LEU A 279 12.45 -13.95 -3.85
N MET A 280 12.13 -13.85 -5.14
CA MET A 280 13.11 -13.99 -6.22
C MET A 280 13.84 -12.69 -6.58
N GLU A 281 13.38 -11.52 -6.11
CA GLU A 281 13.96 -10.22 -6.47
C GLU A 281 15.14 -9.85 -5.56
N HIS A 282 16.10 -9.09 -6.13
CA HIS A 282 17.29 -8.60 -5.46
C HIS A 282 17.27 -7.06 -5.31
N ASN A 283 16.57 -6.34 -6.20
CA ASN A 283 16.34 -4.91 -6.04
C ASN A 283 15.30 -4.69 -4.94
N ILE A 284 15.69 -4.05 -3.83
CA ILE A 284 14.85 -3.91 -2.63
C ILE A 284 13.52 -3.18 -2.93
N GLN A 285 13.52 -2.14 -3.76
CA GLN A 285 12.28 -1.43 -4.11
C GLN A 285 11.33 -2.28 -4.96
N ARG A 286 11.87 -3.05 -5.93
CA ARG A 286 11.08 -3.97 -6.74
C ARG A 286 10.54 -5.14 -5.90
N LEU A 287 11.34 -5.63 -4.98
CA LEU A 287 10.96 -6.64 -4.00
C LEU A 287 9.77 -6.14 -3.15
N LEU A 288 9.87 -4.93 -2.61
CA LEU A 288 8.80 -4.31 -1.83
C LEU A 288 7.55 -4.04 -2.68
N ALA A 289 7.69 -3.76 -3.98
CA ALA A 289 6.56 -3.62 -4.88
C ALA A 289 5.80 -4.95 -5.06
N TYR A 290 6.50 -6.08 -5.21
CA TYR A 290 5.84 -7.40 -5.25
C TYR A 290 5.16 -7.75 -3.93
N HIS A 291 5.76 -7.41 -2.79
CA HIS A 291 5.06 -7.51 -1.50
C HIS A 291 3.89 -6.54 -1.36
N THR A 292 3.87 -5.44 -2.11
CA THR A 292 2.68 -4.59 -2.18
C THR A 292 1.56 -5.33 -2.91
N LEU A 293 1.86 -6.01 -4.02
CA LEU A 293 0.87 -6.85 -4.73
C LEU A 293 0.34 -7.97 -3.83
N GLU A 294 1.23 -8.66 -3.11
CA GLU A 294 0.84 -9.67 -2.12
C GLU A 294 -0.20 -9.12 -1.14
N ASN A 295 0.07 -7.99 -0.54
CA ASN A 295 -0.80 -7.39 0.45
C ASN A 295 -2.09 -6.78 -0.16
N ILE A 296 -2.06 -6.27 -1.39
CA ILE A 296 -3.28 -5.90 -2.14
C ILE A 296 -4.17 -7.14 -2.30
N GLY A 297 -3.57 -8.28 -2.61
CA GLY A 297 -4.29 -9.57 -2.66
C GLY A 297 -4.92 -9.94 -1.31
N ILE A 298 -4.20 -9.77 -0.20
CA ILE A 298 -4.71 -10.05 1.15
C ILE A 298 -5.87 -9.13 1.51
N ILE A 299 -5.77 -7.83 1.21
CA ILE A 299 -6.89 -6.88 1.39
C ILE A 299 -8.10 -7.34 0.56
N LEU A 300 -7.87 -7.71 -0.69
CA LEU A 300 -8.92 -8.17 -1.59
C LEU A 300 -9.60 -9.46 -1.10
N LEU A 301 -8.84 -10.36 -0.45
CA LEU A 301 -9.38 -11.54 0.24
C LEU A 301 -10.37 -11.15 1.35
N GLY A 302 -10.01 -10.16 2.17
CA GLY A 302 -10.93 -9.64 3.19
C GLY A 302 -12.18 -9.02 2.57
N LEU A 303 -12.02 -8.14 1.60
CA LEU A 303 -13.15 -7.49 0.90
C LEU A 303 -14.02 -8.53 0.18
N GLY A 304 -13.43 -9.50 -0.49
CA GLY A 304 -14.15 -10.59 -1.17
C GLY A 304 -14.94 -11.47 -0.20
N ALA A 305 -14.40 -11.78 0.97
CA ALA A 305 -15.11 -12.49 2.03
C ALA A 305 -16.33 -11.67 2.52
N GLY A 306 -16.17 -10.36 2.69
CA GLY A 306 -17.26 -9.46 3.05
C GLY A 306 -18.36 -9.41 1.98
N VAL A 307 -17.99 -9.26 0.70
CA VAL A 307 -18.95 -9.27 -0.43
C VAL A 307 -19.65 -10.64 -0.54
N THR A 308 -18.94 -11.74 -0.30
CA THR A 308 -19.54 -13.08 -0.20
C THR A 308 -20.56 -13.14 0.96
N GLY A 309 -20.23 -12.51 2.09
CA GLY A 309 -21.13 -12.41 3.24
C GLY A 309 -22.43 -11.67 2.92
N ILE A 310 -22.38 -10.61 2.10
CA ILE A 310 -23.57 -9.89 1.62
C ILE A 310 -24.47 -10.86 0.83
N ALA A 311 -23.89 -11.56 -0.16
CA ALA A 311 -24.65 -12.51 -0.98
C ALA A 311 -25.25 -13.69 -0.21
N LEU A 312 -24.64 -14.08 0.91
CA LEU A 312 -25.10 -15.16 1.78
C LEU A 312 -25.94 -14.67 2.96
N GLU A 313 -26.19 -13.36 3.07
CA GLU A 313 -26.93 -12.72 4.17
C GLU A 313 -26.36 -13.10 5.55
N GLN A 314 -25.02 -13.12 5.67
CA GLN A 314 -24.32 -13.49 6.90
C GLN A 314 -23.61 -12.29 7.55
N PRO A 315 -24.25 -11.56 8.49
CA PRO A 315 -23.71 -10.34 9.09
C PRO A 315 -22.33 -10.52 9.74
N THR A 316 -22.07 -11.66 10.37
CA THR A 316 -20.75 -11.99 10.96
C THR A 316 -19.66 -12.12 9.88
N LEU A 317 -19.97 -12.74 8.74
CA LEU A 317 -19.02 -12.88 7.63
C LEU A 317 -18.75 -11.53 6.97
N ILE A 318 -19.78 -10.69 6.81
CA ILE A 318 -19.62 -9.30 6.35
C ILE A 318 -18.67 -8.55 7.27
N ALA A 319 -18.88 -8.62 8.59
CA ALA A 319 -18.04 -7.96 9.58
C ALA A 319 -16.59 -8.44 9.50
N LEU A 320 -16.33 -9.74 9.58
CA LEU A 320 -14.98 -10.30 9.54
C LEU A 320 -14.26 -9.96 8.23
N GLY A 321 -14.95 -10.08 7.09
CA GLY A 321 -14.36 -9.80 5.79
C GLY A 321 -14.05 -8.32 5.58
N LEU A 322 -15.05 -7.45 5.68
CA LEU A 322 -14.87 -6.02 5.42
C LEU A 322 -13.98 -5.35 6.46
N VAL A 323 -14.23 -5.57 7.76
CA VAL A 323 -13.42 -4.94 8.81
C VAL A 323 -11.99 -5.47 8.77
N GLY A 324 -11.81 -6.78 8.55
CA GLY A 324 -10.47 -7.38 8.37
C GLY A 324 -9.73 -6.79 7.18
N GLY A 325 -10.37 -6.69 6.02
CA GLY A 325 -9.80 -6.09 4.81
C GLY A 325 -9.45 -4.61 4.98
N LEU A 326 -10.35 -3.81 5.58
CA LEU A 326 -10.14 -2.39 5.85
C LEU A 326 -9.03 -2.15 6.88
N TYR A 327 -8.99 -2.96 7.93
CA TYR A 327 -7.94 -2.89 8.92
C TYR A 327 -6.58 -3.25 8.33
N HIS A 328 -6.54 -4.30 7.51
CA HIS A 328 -5.30 -4.67 6.81
C HIS A 328 -4.87 -3.61 5.79
N LEU A 329 -5.80 -2.90 5.15
CA LEU A 329 -5.52 -1.77 4.26
C LEU A 329 -4.76 -0.64 4.99
N LEU A 330 -5.26 -0.22 6.16
CA LEU A 330 -4.59 0.78 6.99
C LEU A 330 -3.21 0.29 7.44
N ASN A 331 -3.15 -0.92 7.99
CA ASN A 331 -1.93 -1.52 8.52
C ASN A 331 -0.86 -1.70 7.45
N HIS A 332 -1.25 -2.19 6.27
CA HIS A 332 -0.37 -2.32 5.10
C HIS A 332 0.22 -0.96 4.69
N SER A 333 -0.58 0.09 4.67
CA SER A 333 -0.09 1.42 4.29
C SER A 333 0.97 1.93 5.27
N LEU A 334 0.82 1.66 6.56
CA LEU A 334 1.79 2.04 7.59
C LEU A 334 3.11 1.28 7.42
N PHE A 335 3.09 -0.06 7.41
CA PHE A 335 4.35 -0.80 7.33
C PHE A 335 5.02 -0.69 5.96
N LYS A 336 4.29 -0.49 4.87
CA LYS A 336 4.90 -0.21 3.56
C LYS A 336 5.57 1.15 3.50
N SER A 337 5.02 2.17 4.15
CA SER A 337 5.70 3.45 4.30
C SER A 337 7.03 3.28 5.05
N VAL A 338 7.06 2.52 6.17
CA VAL A 338 8.31 2.19 6.88
C VAL A 338 9.33 1.57 5.92
N LEU A 339 8.89 0.57 5.15
CA LEU A 339 9.79 -0.24 4.32
C LEU A 339 10.34 0.54 3.12
N PHE A 340 9.50 1.26 2.38
CA PHE A 340 9.97 2.07 1.25
C PHE A 340 10.87 3.23 1.69
N LEU A 341 10.50 3.92 2.76
CA LEU A 341 11.31 5.03 3.28
C LEU A 341 12.60 4.53 3.95
N GLY A 342 12.55 3.41 4.67
CA GLY A 342 13.74 2.78 5.26
C GLY A 342 14.72 2.28 4.19
N ALA A 343 14.23 1.57 3.16
CA ALA A 343 15.02 1.16 2.00
C ALA A 343 15.58 2.39 1.25
N GLY A 344 14.78 3.46 1.13
CA GLY A 344 15.21 4.73 0.60
C GLY A 344 16.36 5.37 1.39
N SER A 345 16.32 5.28 2.72
CA SER A 345 17.39 5.79 3.58
C SER A 345 18.71 5.04 3.39
N VAL A 346 18.65 3.71 3.20
CA VAL A 346 19.81 2.89 2.85
C VAL A 346 20.34 3.30 1.48
N TRP A 347 19.47 3.40 0.48
CA TRP A 347 19.85 3.85 -0.86
C TRP A 347 20.44 5.25 -0.86
N PHE A 348 19.87 6.19 -0.09
CA PHE A 348 20.37 7.56 0.04
C PHE A 348 21.85 7.61 0.48
N ARG A 349 22.27 6.70 1.37
CA ARG A 349 23.63 6.66 1.92
C ARG A 349 24.59 5.77 1.13
N THR A 350 24.11 4.73 0.48
CA THR A 350 24.97 3.75 -0.21
C THR A 350 24.94 3.88 -1.74
N GLY A 351 23.94 4.56 -2.31
CA GLY A 351 23.72 4.60 -3.74
C GLY A 351 23.19 3.29 -4.34
N HIS A 352 23.01 2.22 -3.55
CA HIS A 352 22.63 0.90 -4.02
C HIS A 352 21.20 0.54 -3.62
N ARG A 353 20.45 -0.05 -4.56
CA ARG A 353 19.15 -0.69 -4.35
C ARG A 353 19.23 -2.22 -4.41
N ASP A 354 20.33 -2.75 -4.91
CA ASP A 354 20.60 -4.19 -4.98
C ASP A 354 21.14 -4.68 -3.62
N ILE A 355 20.38 -5.56 -2.97
CA ILE A 355 20.74 -6.09 -1.65
C ILE A 355 22.03 -6.93 -1.67
N GLU A 356 22.41 -7.47 -2.83
CA GLU A 356 23.70 -8.18 -2.99
C GLU A 356 24.91 -7.27 -2.79
N LYS A 357 24.74 -5.96 -3.02
CA LYS A 357 25.81 -4.96 -2.86
C LYS A 357 25.85 -4.34 -1.46
N LEU A 358 24.95 -4.74 -0.58
CA LEU A 358 24.82 -4.22 0.78
C LEU A 358 25.48 -5.18 1.80
N GLY A 359 25.09 -5.16 3.03
CA GLY A 359 25.57 -5.98 4.14
C GLY A 359 26.16 -5.14 5.26
N GLY A 360 25.96 -5.56 6.50
CA GLY A 360 26.48 -4.89 7.68
C GLY A 360 25.89 -3.50 7.96
N ILE A 361 24.86 -3.07 7.22
CA ILE A 361 24.25 -1.74 7.33
C ILE A 361 23.68 -1.49 8.73
N GLY A 362 23.24 -2.56 9.43
CA GLY A 362 22.67 -2.41 10.78
C GLY A 362 23.63 -1.76 11.80
N LYS A 363 24.92 -1.94 11.66
CA LYS A 363 25.94 -1.30 12.52
C LYS A 363 26.13 0.18 12.19
N LYS A 364 25.91 0.57 10.94
CA LYS A 364 26.11 1.95 10.45
C LYS A 364 24.83 2.79 10.59
N MET A 365 23.67 2.16 10.47
CA MET A 365 22.37 2.80 10.51
C MET A 365 21.43 2.07 11.50
N PRO A 366 21.76 2.03 12.81
CA PRO A 366 21.04 1.20 13.78
C PRO A 366 19.57 1.59 13.93
N VAL A 367 19.25 2.87 13.88
CA VAL A 367 17.87 3.39 13.99
C VAL A 367 17.01 2.92 12.82
N ILE A 368 17.51 3.05 11.59
CA ILE A 368 16.83 2.57 10.39
C ILE A 368 16.73 1.05 10.41
N SER A 369 17.77 0.35 10.87
CA SER A 369 17.79 -1.11 10.95
C SER A 369 16.66 -1.64 11.85
N ILE A 370 16.49 -1.06 13.04
CA ILE A 370 15.42 -1.46 13.98
C ILE A 370 14.04 -1.14 13.41
N ALA A 371 13.85 0.05 12.84
CA ALA A 371 12.59 0.42 12.22
C ALA A 371 12.25 -0.50 11.02
N MET A 372 13.23 -0.83 10.18
CA MET A 372 13.08 -1.78 9.08
C MET A 372 12.74 -3.19 9.58
N LEU A 373 13.33 -3.64 10.69
CA LEU A 373 12.98 -4.92 11.31
C LEU A 373 11.50 -4.94 11.71
N VAL A 374 11.03 -3.89 12.39
CA VAL A 374 9.60 -3.75 12.76
C VAL A 374 8.71 -3.78 11.52
N GLY A 375 9.05 -3.01 10.48
CA GLY A 375 8.28 -2.99 9.23
C GLY A 375 8.26 -4.34 8.51
N LEU A 376 9.38 -5.05 8.45
CA LEU A 376 9.50 -6.37 7.84
C LEU A 376 8.74 -7.44 8.63
N MET A 377 8.81 -7.40 9.96
CA MET A 377 8.02 -8.28 10.83
C MET A 377 6.53 -8.02 10.69
N ALA A 378 6.12 -6.76 10.60
CA ALA A 378 4.73 -6.38 10.34
C ALA A 378 4.26 -6.88 8.97
N MET A 379 5.08 -6.74 7.92
CA MET A 379 4.80 -7.25 6.58
C MET A 379 4.66 -8.78 6.55
N ALA A 380 5.44 -9.49 7.36
CA ALA A 380 5.39 -10.94 7.48
C ALA A 380 4.30 -11.44 8.46
N ALA A 381 3.38 -10.56 8.86
CA ALA A 381 2.28 -10.84 9.78
C ALA A 381 2.73 -11.51 11.09
N LEU A 382 3.85 -11.07 11.66
CA LEU A 382 4.33 -11.59 12.93
C LEU A 382 3.68 -10.85 14.12
N PRO A 383 3.11 -11.57 15.10
CA PRO A 383 2.59 -10.93 16.29
C PRO A 383 3.72 -10.27 17.11
N PRO A 384 3.45 -9.16 17.83
CA PRO A 384 2.17 -8.51 18.06
C PRO A 384 1.86 -7.37 17.08
N LEU A 385 2.50 -7.33 15.93
CA LEU A 385 2.43 -6.20 15.01
C LEU A 385 1.12 -6.16 14.21
N ASN A 386 0.89 -5.01 13.60
CA ASN A 386 -0.35 -4.67 12.93
C ASN A 386 -0.66 -5.54 11.69
N GLY A 387 0.34 -6.07 11.00
CA GLY A 387 0.12 -7.01 9.89
C GLY A 387 -0.61 -8.28 10.37
N PHE A 388 -0.13 -8.88 11.48
CA PHE A 388 -0.81 -10.02 12.09
C PHE A 388 -2.24 -9.68 12.52
N ALA A 389 -2.45 -8.53 13.15
CA ALA A 389 -3.76 -8.14 13.64
C ALA A 389 -4.81 -8.07 12.51
N GLY A 390 -4.42 -7.53 11.34
CA GLY A 390 -5.29 -7.49 10.15
C GLY A 390 -5.56 -8.87 9.54
N GLU A 391 -4.49 -9.63 9.30
CA GLU A 391 -4.61 -10.97 8.69
C GLU A 391 -5.38 -11.95 9.57
N TRP A 392 -5.23 -11.86 10.90
CA TRP A 392 -5.96 -12.72 11.81
C TRP A 392 -7.49 -12.60 11.67
N VAL A 393 -7.98 -11.37 11.50
CA VAL A 393 -9.42 -11.14 11.26
C VAL A 393 -9.84 -11.73 9.91
N ILE A 394 -9.01 -11.62 8.89
CA ILE A 394 -9.25 -12.22 7.57
C ILE A 394 -9.27 -13.75 7.66
N TYR A 395 -8.35 -14.37 8.39
CA TYR A 395 -8.40 -15.83 8.64
C TYR A 395 -9.71 -16.28 9.27
N GLN A 396 -10.24 -15.53 10.25
CA GLN A 396 -11.52 -15.84 10.87
C GLN A 396 -12.67 -15.77 9.85
N SER A 397 -12.61 -14.88 8.85
CA SER A 397 -13.59 -14.85 7.78
C SER A 397 -13.57 -16.15 6.96
N PHE A 398 -12.41 -16.75 6.73
CA PHE A 398 -12.29 -18.04 6.01
C PHE A 398 -12.85 -19.20 6.84
N PHE A 399 -12.62 -19.21 8.15
CA PHE A 399 -13.23 -20.21 9.04
C PHE A 399 -14.75 -20.09 9.07
N LYS A 400 -15.26 -18.86 9.06
CA LYS A 400 -16.72 -18.63 8.95
C LYS A 400 -17.26 -19.06 7.59
N LEU A 401 -16.52 -18.79 6.52
CA LEU A 401 -16.86 -19.19 5.16
C LEU A 401 -16.94 -20.70 5.00
N SER A 402 -16.09 -21.46 5.71
CA SER A 402 -16.09 -22.92 5.74
C SER A 402 -17.37 -23.52 6.30
N ASN A 403 -18.12 -22.76 7.08
CA ASN A 403 -19.40 -23.16 7.70
C ASN A 403 -20.63 -22.61 6.95
N SER A 404 -20.42 -22.03 5.74
CA SER A 404 -21.53 -21.48 4.94
C SER A 404 -22.39 -22.56 4.30
N GLY A 405 -23.65 -22.22 3.96
CA GLY A 405 -24.55 -23.12 3.24
C GLY A 405 -24.15 -23.35 1.77
N ALA A 406 -23.46 -22.39 1.15
CA ALA A 406 -23.05 -22.48 -0.26
C ALA A 406 -21.83 -23.40 -0.41
N PHE A 407 -21.94 -24.44 -1.26
CA PHE A 407 -20.89 -25.44 -1.47
C PHE A 407 -19.55 -24.80 -1.87
N VAL A 408 -19.56 -23.90 -2.86
CA VAL A 408 -18.33 -23.25 -3.37
C VAL A 408 -17.65 -22.42 -2.27
N ALA A 409 -18.40 -21.65 -1.50
CA ALA A 409 -17.88 -20.86 -0.38
C ALA A 409 -17.27 -21.76 0.71
N ARG A 410 -17.98 -22.84 1.06
CA ARG A 410 -17.52 -23.84 2.04
C ARG A 410 -16.22 -24.53 1.61
N LEU A 411 -16.07 -24.83 0.31
CA LEU A 411 -14.84 -25.42 -0.24
C LEU A 411 -13.68 -24.43 -0.25
N LEU A 412 -13.96 -23.16 -0.57
CA LEU A 412 -12.92 -22.14 -0.65
C LEU A 412 -12.35 -21.75 0.72
N GLY A 413 -13.15 -21.77 1.80
CA GLY A 413 -12.69 -21.35 3.12
C GLY A 413 -11.36 -22.01 3.55
N PRO A 414 -11.26 -23.34 3.63
CA PRO A 414 -10.03 -24.04 3.97
C PRO A 414 -8.89 -23.78 2.96
N LEU A 415 -9.20 -23.76 1.65
CA LEU A 415 -8.21 -23.53 0.60
C LEU A 415 -7.58 -22.14 0.71
N LEU A 416 -8.40 -21.13 0.99
CA LEU A 416 -7.92 -19.75 1.20
C LEU A 416 -7.10 -19.62 2.48
N ALA A 417 -7.49 -20.30 3.56
CA ALA A 417 -6.71 -20.31 4.80
C ALA A 417 -5.32 -20.93 4.58
N VAL A 418 -5.24 -22.06 3.90
CA VAL A 418 -3.96 -22.70 3.54
C VAL A 418 -3.15 -21.82 2.58
N GLY A 419 -3.79 -21.24 1.57
CA GLY A 419 -3.14 -20.34 0.61
C GLY A 419 -2.53 -19.11 1.29
N LEU A 420 -3.26 -18.47 2.22
CA LEU A 420 -2.76 -17.34 2.99
C LEU A 420 -1.61 -17.75 3.92
N ALA A 421 -1.69 -18.93 4.55
CA ALA A 421 -0.60 -19.46 5.38
C ALA A 421 0.68 -19.69 4.57
N ILE A 422 0.59 -20.24 3.35
CA ILE A 422 1.72 -20.39 2.44
C ILE A 422 2.30 -19.01 2.05
N THR A 423 1.44 -18.05 1.76
CA THR A 423 1.85 -16.67 1.44
C THR A 423 2.60 -16.05 2.61
N GLY A 424 2.10 -16.21 3.84
CA GLY A 424 2.79 -15.76 5.05
C GLY A 424 4.16 -16.42 5.25
N ALA A 425 4.29 -17.71 4.97
CA ALA A 425 5.59 -18.40 5.01
C ALA A 425 6.59 -17.82 4.00
N LEU A 426 6.14 -17.50 2.77
CA LEU A 426 6.97 -16.81 1.77
C LEU A 426 7.38 -15.41 2.24
N ALA A 427 6.48 -14.66 2.89
CA ALA A 427 6.77 -13.35 3.46
C ALA A 427 7.83 -13.40 4.57
N VAL A 428 7.73 -14.37 5.50
CA VAL A 428 8.74 -14.58 6.56
C VAL A 428 10.11 -14.93 5.96
N MET A 429 10.14 -15.81 4.96
CA MET A 429 11.38 -16.16 4.26
C MET A 429 11.99 -14.95 3.55
N CYS A 430 11.16 -14.11 2.93
CA CYS A 430 11.62 -12.88 2.29
C CYS A 430 12.09 -11.84 3.31
N MET A 431 11.42 -11.71 4.45
CA MET A 431 11.86 -10.87 5.57
C MET A 431 13.28 -11.28 6.04
N ALA A 432 13.48 -12.56 6.27
CA ALA A 432 14.79 -13.11 6.68
C ALA A 432 15.87 -12.81 5.63
N LYS A 433 15.55 -12.97 4.34
CA LYS A 433 16.43 -12.61 3.22
C LYS A 433 16.79 -11.13 3.24
N VAL A 434 15.80 -10.25 3.24
CA VAL A 434 16.03 -8.80 3.14
C VAL A 434 16.81 -8.29 4.35
N TYR A 435 16.38 -8.65 5.56
CA TYR A 435 17.03 -8.17 6.77
C TYR A 435 18.44 -8.77 6.94
N GLY A 436 18.58 -10.08 6.77
CA GLY A 436 19.84 -10.79 6.91
C GLY A 436 20.89 -10.33 5.91
N VAL A 437 20.51 -10.22 4.63
CA VAL A 437 21.43 -9.83 3.56
C VAL A 437 21.78 -8.34 3.57
N THR A 438 20.84 -7.47 3.96
CA THR A 438 21.07 -6.02 3.95
C THR A 438 21.72 -5.51 5.23
N PHE A 439 21.19 -5.89 6.38
CA PHE A 439 21.54 -5.26 7.65
C PHE A 439 22.56 -6.05 8.47
N LEU A 440 22.61 -7.37 8.30
CA LEU A 440 23.52 -8.23 9.03
C LEU A 440 24.77 -8.58 8.20
N GLY A 441 25.70 -9.32 8.82
CA GLY A 441 26.94 -9.77 8.19
C GLY A 441 27.97 -8.66 7.99
N ALA A 442 28.82 -8.84 6.97
CA ALA A 442 29.88 -7.92 6.60
C ALA A 442 29.47 -7.06 5.37
N PRO A 443 29.94 -5.81 5.25
CA PRO A 443 29.72 -4.99 4.07
C PRO A 443 30.39 -5.64 2.84
N ARG A 444 29.66 -5.64 1.72
CA ARG A 444 30.11 -6.24 0.45
C ARG A 444 30.65 -5.22 -0.54
N THR A 445 30.41 -3.93 -0.29
CA THR A 445 30.94 -2.81 -1.10
C THR A 445 31.52 -1.73 -0.19
N LYS A 446 32.40 -0.89 -0.74
CA LYS A 446 33.00 0.24 -0.02
C LYS A 446 31.94 1.26 0.42
N GLU A 447 30.89 1.46 -0.40
CA GLU A 447 29.78 2.35 -0.11
C GLU A 447 28.97 1.85 1.09
N ALA A 448 28.78 0.54 1.20
CA ALA A 448 28.13 -0.08 2.37
C ALA A 448 29.01 0.03 3.63
N GLU A 449 30.33 -0.15 3.49
CA GLU A 449 31.29 -0.01 4.58
C GLU A 449 31.36 1.42 5.12
N ASN A 450 31.31 2.41 4.24
CA ASN A 450 31.38 3.84 4.58
C ASN A 450 30.02 4.50 4.83
N ALA A 451 28.95 3.73 4.88
CA ALA A 451 27.62 4.26 5.15
C ALA A 451 27.55 4.97 6.50
N THR A 452 26.81 6.06 6.56
CA THR A 452 26.58 6.87 7.77
C THR A 452 25.10 6.89 8.12
N SER A 453 24.75 7.38 9.32
CA SER A 453 23.35 7.49 9.75
C SER A 453 22.52 8.34 8.76
N ALA A 454 21.25 8.00 8.62
CA ALA A 454 20.31 8.77 7.79
C ALA A 454 20.07 10.18 8.39
N PRO A 455 19.70 11.17 7.55
CA PRO A 455 19.31 12.50 8.02
C PRO A 455 18.16 12.44 9.03
N LEU A 456 18.02 13.48 9.85
CA LEU A 456 17.11 13.49 11.00
C LEU A 456 15.65 13.29 10.59
N LEU A 457 15.12 14.07 9.63
CA LEU A 457 13.70 13.99 9.24
C LEU A 457 13.39 12.66 8.55
N MET A 458 14.34 12.07 7.81
CA MET A 458 14.21 10.74 7.27
C MET A 458 14.11 9.70 8.40
N SER A 459 15.00 9.77 9.40
CA SER A 459 15.00 8.85 10.54
C SER A 459 13.73 8.98 11.38
N VAL A 460 13.31 10.20 11.70
CA VAL A 460 12.09 10.49 12.48
C VAL A 460 10.86 9.93 11.76
N SER A 461 10.73 10.16 10.46
CA SER A 461 9.59 9.67 9.67
C SER A 461 9.49 8.13 9.69
N VAL A 462 10.61 7.43 9.49
CA VAL A 462 10.64 5.97 9.47
C VAL A 462 10.33 5.39 10.86
N VAL A 463 10.91 5.97 11.92
CA VAL A 463 10.67 5.54 13.31
C VAL A 463 9.24 5.78 13.74
N ALA A 464 8.68 6.97 13.45
CA ALA A 464 7.31 7.29 13.81
C ALA A 464 6.31 6.33 13.15
N LEU A 465 6.51 6.00 11.87
CA LEU A 465 5.70 5.00 11.17
C LEU A 465 5.87 3.59 11.76
N ALA A 466 7.09 3.21 12.17
CA ALA A 466 7.33 1.94 12.86
C ALA A 466 6.61 1.86 14.20
N ILE A 467 6.59 2.97 14.97
CA ILE A 467 5.79 3.09 16.19
C ILE A 467 4.30 2.93 15.88
N CYS A 468 3.80 3.55 14.80
CA CYS A 468 2.41 3.36 14.37
C CYS A 468 2.10 1.89 14.05
N CYS A 469 3.04 1.12 13.49
CA CYS A 469 2.87 -0.32 13.26
C CYS A 469 2.72 -1.12 14.58
N VAL A 470 3.49 -0.77 15.60
CA VAL A 470 3.36 -1.38 16.94
C VAL A 470 2.02 -1.01 17.57
N ILE A 471 1.66 0.28 17.56
CA ILE A 471 0.38 0.77 18.09
C ILE A 471 -0.78 0.09 17.37
N GLY A 472 -0.76 0.05 16.03
CA GLY A 472 -1.80 -0.61 15.21
C GLY A 472 -1.95 -2.10 15.54
N GLY A 473 -0.89 -2.80 15.94
CA GLY A 473 -0.98 -4.19 16.39
C GLY A 473 -1.59 -4.31 17.79
N VAL A 474 -0.99 -3.63 18.76
CA VAL A 474 -1.37 -3.72 20.17
C VAL A 474 -2.76 -3.14 20.43
N ALA A 475 -3.12 -2.05 19.77
CA ALA A 475 -4.40 -1.37 19.93
C ALA A 475 -5.55 -1.99 19.11
N ALA A 476 -5.36 -3.10 18.46
CA ALA A 476 -6.40 -3.78 17.67
C ALA A 476 -7.76 -3.93 18.37
N PRO A 477 -7.85 -4.31 19.68
CA PRO A 477 -9.13 -4.43 20.36
C PRO A 477 -9.96 -3.15 20.43
N TRP A 478 -9.30 -1.99 20.38
CA TRP A 478 -9.97 -0.67 20.39
C TRP A 478 -10.21 -0.12 18.99
N LEU A 479 -9.36 -0.47 18.02
CA LEU A 479 -9.49 0.00 16.64
C LEU A 479 -10.55 -0.76 15.85
N LEU A 480 -10.69 -2.07 16.05
CA LEU A 480 -11.66 -2.89 15.32
C LEU A 480 -13.11 -2.44 15.52
N PRO A 481 -13.61 -2.10 16.73
CA PRO A 481 -14.95 -1.55 16.90
C PRO A 481 -15.18 -0.23 16.16
N MET A 482 -14.17 0.67 16.11
CA MET A 482 -14.26 1.92 15.35
C MET A 482 -14.40 1.66 13.86
N LEU A 483 -13.64 0.70 13.32
CA LEU A 483 -13.72 0.32 11.91
C LEU A 483 -15.05 -0.39 11.59
N SER A 484 -15.58 -1.18 12.51
CA SER A 484 -16.90 -1.80 12.36
C SER A 484 -18.01 -0.76 12.25
N ALA A 485 -17.94 0.32 13.03
CA ALA A 485 -18.90 1.42 12.96
C ALA A 485 -18.84 2.20 11.63
N ALA A 486 -17.76 2.07 10.87
CA ALA A 486 -17.61 2.75 9.57
C ALA A 486 -18.28 1.99 8.42
N VAL A 487 -18.58 0.72 8.56
CA VAL A 487 -19.18 -0.10 7.51
C VAL A 487 -20.70 0.17 7.45
N PRO A 488 -21.25 0.59 6.29
CA PRO A 488 -22.66 0.99 6.17
C PRO A 488 -23.61 -0.22 5.99
N LEU A 489 -23.39 -1.30 6.74
CA LEU A 489 -24.16 -2.54 6.66
C LEU A 489 -24.44 -3.05 8.07
N PRO A 490 -25.52 -3.80 8.28
CA PRO A 490 -25.78 -4.43 9.57
C PRO A 490 -24.70 -5.49 9.86
N LEU A 491 -23.92 -5.28 10.91
CA LEU A 491 -22.85 -6.15 11.32
C LEU A 491 -23.17 -6.83 12.65
N GLU A 492 -22.81 -8.10 12.76
CA GLU A 492 -22.71 -8.79 14.05
C GLU A 492 -21.24 -8.85 14.46
N PRO A 493 -20.86 -8.29 15.64
CA PRO A 493 -19.49 -8.32 16.11
C PRO A 493 -19.06 -9.79 16.32
N ALA A 494 -17.93 -10.13 15.71
CA ALA A 494 -17.28 -11.41 15.97
C ALA A 494 -16.32 -11.24 17.15
N ASN A 495 -16.46 -12.09 18.16
CA ASN A 495 -15.51 -12.15 19.26
C ASN A 495 -14.19 -12.72 18.75
N THR A 496 -13.16 -11.87 18.65
CA THR A 496 -11.81 -12.32 18.34
C THR A 496 -11.18 -12.93 19.60
N THR A 497 -10.80 -14.20 19.53
CA THR A 497 -10.29 -14.95 20.69
C THR A 497 -8.85 -14.59 21.06
N VAL A 498 -8.13 -13.84 20.22
CA VAL A 498 -6.72 -13.49 20.42
C VAL A 498 -6.55 -12.07 20.90
N SER A 499 -6.01 -11.94 22.11
CA SER A 499 -5.68 -10.63 22.69
C SER A 499 -4.27 -10.18 22.27
N GLN A 500 -4.17 -9.18 21.40
CA GLN A 500 -2.89 -8.59 20.99
C GLN A 500 -2.08 -8.02 22.17
N PRO A 501 -2.68 -7.30 23.13
CA PRO A 501 -1.96 -6.85 24.33
C PRO A 501 -1.38 -8.02 25.14
N MET A 502 -2.13 -9.12 25.30
CA MET A 502 -1.64 -10.31 26.03
C MET A 502 -0.49 -10.98 25.29
N ILE A 503 -0.56 -11.13 23.96
CA ILE A 503 0.54 -11.64 23.14
C ILE A 503 1.78 -10.76 23.30
N THR A 504 1.64 -9.45 23.28
CA THR A 504 2.73 -8.50 23.49
C THR A 504 3.38 -8.71 24.85
N LEU A 505 2.58 -8.82 25.89
CA LEU A 505 3.06 -9.08 27.26
C LEU A 505 3.86 -10.39 27.32
N LEU A 506 3.33 -11.47 26.74
CA LEU A 506 4.00 -12.77 26.72
C LEU A 506 5.32 -12.73 25.92
N LEU A 507 5.34 -12.04 24.77
CA LEU A 507 6.55 -11.89 23.95
C LEU A 507 7.64 -11.05 24.63
N ILE A 508 7.29 -10.14 25.53
CA ILE A 508 8.24 -9.40 26.36
C ILE A 508 8.67 -10.26 27.57
N ALA A 509 7.72 -10.92 28.22
CA ALA A 509 7.98 -11.68 29.44
C ALA A 509 8.81 -12.96 29.17
N CYS A 510 8.52 -13.71 28.10
CA CYS A 510 9.20 -14.95 27.80
C CYS A 510 10.72 -14.82 27.60
N PRO A 511 11.27 -13.84 26.83
CA PRO A 511 12.70 -13.63 26.76
C PRO A 511 13.33 -13.09 28.04
N LEU A 512 12.58 -12.33 28.86
CA LEU A 512 13.10 -11.81 30.13
C LEU A 512 13.20 -12.89 31.21
N LEU A 513 12.36 -13.93 31.16
CA LEU A 513 12.32 -14.97 32.15
C LEU A 513 13.67 -15.70 32.33
N PRO A 514 14.39 -16.14 31.28
CA PRO A 514 15.73 -16.71 31.41
C PRO A 514 16.72 -15.77 32.08
N PHE A 515 16.68 -14.47 31.76
CA PHE A 515 17.55 -13.47 32.38
C PHE A 515 17.26 -13.27 33.86
N ILE A 516 15.96 -13.27 34.24
CA ILE A 516 15.53 -13.19 35.65
C ILE A 516 16.01 -14.44 36.40
N ILE A 517 15.83 -15.64 35.82
CA ILE A 517 16.28 -16.89 36.41
C ILE A 517 17.79 -16.89 36.59
N MET A 518 18.56 -16.47 35.59
CA MET A 518 20.02 -16.33 35.68
C MET A 518 20.44 -15.34 36.75
N ALA A 519 19.75 -14.20 36.88
CA ALA A 519 20.02 -13.20 37.90
C ALA A 519 19.76 -13.73 39.32
N ILE A 520 18.69 -14.52 39.51
CA ILE A 520 18.36 -15.16 40.78
C ILE A 520 19.36 -16.30 41.12
N CYS A 521 19.77 -17.06 40.11
CA CYS A 521 20.66 -18.23 40.26
C CYS A 521 22.15 -17.88 40.24
N LYS A 522 22.59 -16.67 40.50
CA LYS A 522 23.95 -16.09 40.50
C LYS A 522 24.35 -15.48 39.16
N GLY A 523 23.86 -14.27 38.93
CA GLY A 523 24.05 -13.47 37.72
C GLY A 523 25.43 -12.86 37.50
N ASP A 524 26.48 -13.31 38.23
CA ASP A 524 27.86 -12.93 38.03
C ASP A 524 28.51 -13.59 36.78
N ARG A 525 27.84 -14.55 36.16
CA ARG A 525 28.28 -15.28 34.97
C ARG A 525 27.47 -14.97 33.71
N LEU A 526 27.06 -13.73 33.52
CA LEU A 526 26.55 -13.31 32.20
C LEU A 526 27.68 -13.53 31.16
N PRO A 527 27.43 -14.25 30.07
CA PRO A 527 28.46 -14.54 29.08
C PRO A 527 29.10 -13.23 28.60
N SER A 528 30.40 -13.09 28.86
CA SER A 528 31.16 -11.96 28.36
C SER A 528 31.09 -11.96 26.83
N ARG A 529 30.84 -10.82 26.21
CA ARG A 529 30.91 -10.72 24.75
C ARG A 529 32.34 -11.00 24.30
N SER A 530 32.58 -12.17 23.71
CA SER A 530 33.80 -12.49 23.00
C SER A 530 33.65 -12.17 21.51
N ARG A 531 34.70 -11.63 20.90
CA ARG A 531 34.80 -11.44 19.47
C ARG A 531 35.75 -12.46 18.91
N GLY A 532 35.33 -13.19 17.88
CA GLY A 532 36.15 -14.16 17.18
C GLY A 532 35.77 -14.24 15.70
N ALA A 533 36.54 -14.95 14.91
CA ALA A 533 36.15 -15.31 13.55
C ALA A 533 34.89 -16.19 13.58
N ALA A 534 34.08 -16.12 12.53
CA ALA A 534 32.94 -17.01 12.37
C ALA A 534 33.43 -18.47 12.32
N TRP A 535 32.72 -19.38 13.01
CA TRP A 535 33.04 -20.80 12.95
C TRP A 535 32.63 -21.38 11.60
N VAL A 536 33.59 -21.99 10.88
CA VAL A 536 33.42 -22.57 9.55
C VAL A 536 33.92 -24.02 9.51
N CYS A 537 33.50 -24.81 10.50
CA CYS A 537 33.81 -26.25 10.60
C CYS A 537 35.29 -26.59 10.54
N GLY A 538 36.14 -25.77 11.15
CA GLY A 538 37.60 -26.01 11.21
C GLY A 538 38.42 -25.42 10.06
N TYR A 539 37.77 -24.73 9.12
CA TYR A 539 38.45 -23.94 8.09
C TYR A 539 38.65 -22.49 8.54
N ASP A 540 39.59 -21.79 7.93
CA ASP A 540 39.73 -20.36 8.12
C ASP A 540 38.59 -19.60 7.42
N HIS A 541 38.04 -18.60 8.10
CA HIS A 541 36.96 -17.78 7.55
C HIS A 541 37.49 -16.86 6.45
N GLU A 542 37.02 -17.07 5.23
CA GLU A 542 37.27 -16.18 4.09
C GLU A 542 36.19 -15.13 3.93
N LYS A 543 36.55 -13.95 3.41
CA LYS A 543 35.59 -12.83 3.14
C LYS A 543 34.54 -13.22 2.10
N SER A 544 34.78 -14.21 1.27
CA SER A 544 33.86 -14.77 0.28
C SER A 544 32.75 -15.63 0.89
N MET A 545 32.94 -16.14 2.13
CA MET A 545 31.99 -17.00 2.83
C MET A 545 30.86 -16.19 3.43
N VAL A 546 29.95 -15.70 2.58
CA VAL A 546 28.78 -14.90 2.97
C VAL A 546 27.49 -15.53 2.45
N ILE A 547 26.42 -15.46 3.26
CA ILE A 547 25.09 -15.82 2.81
C ILE A 547 24.54 -14.66 2.00
N THR A 548 24.13 -14.92 0.74
CA THR A 548 23.60 -13.94 -0.19
C THR A 548 22.12 -14.19 -0.47
N ALA A 549 21.46 -13.22 -1.12
CA ALA A 549 20.07 -13.35 -1.53
C ALA A 549 19.85 -14.49 -2.55
N HIS A 550 20.88 -14.87 -3.30
CA HIS A 550 20.82 -16.01 -4.23
C HIS A 550 20.49 -17.33 -3.52
N GLY A 551 21.00 -17.55 -2.29
CA GLY A 551 20.69 -18.74 -1.50
C GLY A 551 19.20 -18.92 -1.21
N PHE A 552 18.45 -17.80 -1.08
CA PHE A 552 17.00 -17.81 -0.92
C PHE A 552 16.24 -17.90 -2.25
N ALA A 553 16.74 -17.24 -3.28
CA ALA A 553 16.02 -17.08 -4.55
C ALA A 553 16.16 -18.28 -5.49
N MET A 554 17.34 -18.91 -5.55
CA MET A 554 17.64 -19.95 -6.54
C MET A 554 16.79 -21.21 -6.40
N PRO A 555 16.57 -21.78 -5.20
CA PRO A 555 15.72 -22.96 -5.07
C PRO A 555 14.29 -22.71 -5.58
N VAL A 556 13.75 -21.53 -5.27
CA VAL A 556 12.42 -21.13 -5.72
C VAL A 556 12.36 -20.92 -7.24
N LYS A 557 13.37 -20.26 -7.81
CA LYS A 557 13.46 -20.10 -9.28
C LYS A 557 13.53 -21.44 -10.01
N GLN A 558 14.24 -22.41 -9.45
CA GLN A 558 14.35 -23.75 -10.03
C GLN A 558 13.00 -24.50 -9.94
N ALA A 559 12.37 -24.51 -8.77
CA ALA A 559 11.11 -25.19 -8.55
C ALA A 559 9.97 -24.65 -9.45
N PHE A 560 9.92 -23.32 -9.62
CA PHE A 560 8.88 -22.65 -10.41
C PHE A 560 9.31 -22.27 -11.84
N ALA A 561 10.42 -22.80 -12.34
CA ALA A 561 10.94 -22.51 -13.68
C ALA A 561 9.91 -22.67 -14.81
N PRO A 562 9.02 -23.68 -14.83
CA PRO A 562 7.98 -23.80 -15.87
C PRO A 562 7.00 -22.61 -15.87
N VAL A 563 6.55 -22.19 -14.67
CA VAL A 563 5.60 -21.07 -14.51
C VAL A 563 6.27 -19.74 -14.88
N LEU A 564 7.54 -19.57 -14.54
CA LEU A 564 8.30 -18.35 -14.87
C LEU A 564 8.52 -18.17 -16.38
N LYS A 565 8.50 -19.25 -17.17
CA LYS A 565 8.56 -19.17 -18.64
C LYS A 565 7.34 -18.47 -19.23
N LEU A 566 6.17 -18.60 -18.60
CA LEU A 566 4.93 -17.94 -19.02
C LEU A 566 5.06 -16.40 -18.99
N ARG A 567 5.83 -15.84 -18.04
CA ARG A 567 6.11 -14.41 -17.95
C ARG A 567 6.75 -13.84 -19.24
N LYS A 568 7.55 -14.64 -19.94
CA LYS A 568 8.20 -14.20 -21.19
C LYS A 568 7.18 -13.95 -22.29
N TRP A 569 6.10 -14.71 -22.32
CA TRP A 569 5.04 -14.58 -23.32
C TRP A 569 4.16 -13.34 -23.08
N LEU A 570 4.03 -12.91 -21.82
CA LEU A 570 3.23 -11.73 -21.42
C LEU A 570 4.07 -10.45 -21.40
N ASN A 571 5.31 -10.46 -21.90
CA ASN A 571 6.15 -9.27 -21.92
C ASN A 571 5.67 -8.27 -23.00
N PRO A 572 5.36 -7.00 -22.67
CA PRO A 572 4.92 -6.00 -23.64
C PRO A 572 5.89 -5.82 -24.83
N VAL A 573 7.18 -6.03 -24.60
CA VAL A 573 8.22 -5.96 -25.64
C VAL A 573 8.02 -6.99 -26.75
N SER A 574 7.51 -8.18 -26.38
CA SER A 574 7.22 -9.26 -27.35
C SER A 574 5.82 -9.16 -27.96
N LEU A 575 4.89 -8.48 -27.27
CA LEU A 575 3.48 -8.39 -27.68
C LEU A 575 3.18 -7.17 -28.55
N VAL A 576 3.90 -6.06 -28.34
CA VAL A 576 3.62 -4.79 -29.02
C VAL A 576 4.80 -4.41 -29.92
N PRO A 577 4.63 -4.48 -31.26
CA PRO A 577 5.64 -4.01 -32.20
C PRO A 577 5.97 -2.54 -31.95
N GLY A 578 7.25 -2.20 -31.98
CA GLY A 578 7.71 -0.83 -31.77
C GLY A 578 7.74 -0.35 -30.31
N TRP A 579 7.43 -1.22 -29.31
CA TRP A 579 7.49 -0.84 -27.90
C TRP A 579 8.85 -0.26 -27.46
N GLN A 580 9.94 -0.68 -28.11
CA GLN A 580 11.30 -0.21 -27.80
C GLN A 580 11.75 0.98 -28.63
N CYS A 581 10.93 1.54 -29.53
CA CYS A 581 11.32 2.68 -30.36
C CYS A 581 11.79 3.86 -29.51
N GLU A 582 12.92 4.45 -29.91
CA GLU A 582 13.38 5.71 -29.35
C GLU A 582 12.33 6.80 -29.59
N GLY A 583 12.08 7.63 -28.62
CA GLY A 583 11.04 8.66 -28.71
C GLY A 583 9.64 8.24 -28.26
N SER A 584 9.33 6.94 -28.16
CA SER A 584 8.01 6.53 -27.64
C SER A 584 7.75 7.05 -26.22
N ALA A 585 8.76 7.09 -25.35
CA ALA A 585 8.64 7.65 -24.01
C ALA A 585 8.34 9.16 -24.01
N LEU A 586 8.91 9.90 -24.96
CA LEU A 586 8.63 11.33 -25.13
C LEU A 586 7.20 11.57 -25.66
N LEU A 587 6.75 10.74 -26.59
CA LEU A 587 5.38 10.78 -27.10
C LEU A 587 4.37 10.56 -25.97
N PHE A 588 4.51 9.50 -25.20
CA PHE A 588 3.62 9.20 -24.07
C PHE A 588 3.64 10.32 -23.02
N ARG A 589 4.79 10.91 -22.75
CA ARG A 589 4.89 12.07 -21.84
C ARG A 589 4.13 13.28 -22.37
N ARG A 590 4.21 13.58 -23.67
CA ARG A 590 3.44 14.68 -24.30
C ARG A 590 1.94 14.39 -24.23
N MET A 591 1.52 13.18 -24.52
CA MET A 591 0.11 12.76 -24.38
C MET A 591 -0.39 12.93 -22.95
N ALA A 592 0.39 12.52 -21.96
CA ALA A 592 0.03 12.68 -20.55
C ALA A 592 -0.09 14.15 -20.11
N LEU A 593 0.75 15.04 -20.65
CA LEU A 593 0.64 16.48 -20.39
C LEU A 593 -0.63 17.09 -21.01
N VAL A 594 -0.94 16.71 -22.25
CA VAL A 594 -2.18 17.16 -22.91
C VAL A 594 -3.41 16.68 -22.16
N GLU A 595 -3.43 15.41 -21.76
CA GLU A 595 -4.51 14.82 -20.99
C GLU A 595 -4.69 15.51 -19.65
N LEU A 596 -3.60 15.75 -18.90
CA LEU A 596 -3.65 16.48 -17.63
C LEU A 596 -4.22 17.90 -17.84
N ALA A 597 -3.81 18.60 -18.89
CA ALA A 597 -4.34 19.93 -19.20
C ALA A 597 -5.85 19.88 -19.50
N VAL A 598 -6.30 18.90 -20.27
CA VAL A 598 -7.74 18.70 -20.55
C VAL A 598 -8.52 18.41 -19.27
N LEU A 599 -8.01 17.55 -18.40
CA LEU A 599 -8.66 17.23 -17.12
C LEU A 599 -8.75 18.46 -16.20
N VAL A 600 -7.69 19.28 -16.13
CA VAL A 600 -7.70 20.53 -15.37
C VAL A 600 -8.75 21.49 -15.92
N VAL A 601 -8.87 21.64 -17.25
CA VAL A 601 -9.91 22.46 -17.88
C VAL A 601 -11.31 21.93 -17.53
N ILE A 602 -11.55 20.63 -17.57
CA ILE A 602 -12.84 20.02 -17.20
C ILE A 602 -13.17 20.31 -15.73
N ILE A 603 -12.22 20.16 -14.83
CA ILE A 603 -12.41 20.40 -13.39
C ILE A 603 -12.78 21.88 -13.14
N VAL A 604 -12.02 22.80 -13.74
CA VAL A 604 -12.26 24.25 -13.58
C VAL A 604 -13.56 24.69 -14.24
N SER A 605 -13.88 24.18 -15.43
CA SER A 605 -15.11 24.56 -16.15
C SER A 605 -16.40 24.07 -15.49
N ARG A 606 -16.33 22.99 -14.70
CA ARG A 606 -17.49 22.49 -13.94
C ARG A 606 -17.66 23.16 -12.58
N GLY A 607 -16.63 23.84 -12.09
CA GLY A 607 -16.69 24.67 -10.88
C GLY A 607 -17.06 26.13 -11.13
N ALA A 608 -17.17 26.53 -12.39
CA ALA A 608 -17.71 27.82 -12.82
C ALA A 608 -19.16 27.67 -13.34
#